data_afad7c1e1a445b60fbc60ddec94eeee4
#
_entry.id   afad7c1e1a445b60fbc60ddec94eeee4
#
_cell.length_a   1.000
_cell.length_b   1.000
_cell.length_c   1.000
_cell.angle_alpha   90.00
_cell.angle_beta   90.00
_cell.angle_gamma   90.00
#
_symmetry.space_group_name_H-M   'P 1'
#
loop_
_entity.id
_entity.type
_entity.pdbx_description
1 polymer ?
#
loop_
_entity_poly.entity_id
_entity_poly.type
_entity_poly.pdbx_seq_one_letter_code
_entity_poly.pdbx_strand_id
1 'polypeptide(L)'
;MNESQLTIPDITKLEKLALKLRRLALKIIFQAGSGHPGGSFSATDLMTALFFGGILNYDASNPKAPKRDRFLLSKGHASGIYYAVLAKAGFFSESDLDSYRKINSERFLSGHAHPKTPGVEIASGSLGQGLSVAHGIALGTKLDGYDSKVYVILGDGELQEGQIWEA
;
A
#
# COMPACT_ATOMS: atom_id res chain seq x y z
N MET A 1 22.14 18.71 -14.70
CA MET A 1 21.59 17.61 -13.88
C MET A 1 21.65 18.06 -12.44
N ASN A 2 20.57 18.57 -11.89
CA ASN A 2 20.50 18.89 -10.47
C ASN A 2 20.27 17.59 -9.72
N GLU A 3 21.30 17.08 -9.06
CA GLU A 3 21.16 16.12 -7.99
C GLU A 3 20.38 16.80 -6.87
N SER A 4 19.04 16.67 -6.88
CA SER A 4 18.25 16.96 -5.70
C SER A 4 18.79 16.05 -4.59
N GLN A 5 19.52 16.65 -3.63
CA GLN A 5 19.99 15.97 -2.44
C GLN A 5 18.82 15.22 -1.81
N LEU A 6 18.82 13.90 -1.97
CA LEU A 6 17.98 13.02 -1.18
C LEU A 6 18.37 13.27 0.28
N THR A 7 17.60 14.10 0.97
CA THR A 7 17.75 14.24 2.41
C THR A 7 17.54 12.86 3.00
N ILE A 8 18.59 12.33 3.66
CA ILE A 8 18.51 11.05 4.35
C ILE A 8 17.31 11.15 5.29
N PRO A 9 16.27 10.32 5.12
CA PRO A 9 15.11 10.38 5.99
C PRO A 9 15.55 10.11 7.43
N ASP A 10 14.96 10.81 8.38
CA ASP A 10 15.20 10.58 9.80
C ASP A 10 14.69 9.17 10.17
N ILE A 11 15.59 8.22 10.19
CA ILE A 11 15.27 6.80 10.44
C ILE A 11 14.55 6.64 11.78
N THR A 12 14.96 7.37 12.82
CA THR A 12 14.31 7.31 14.13
C THR A 12 12.83 7.76 14.06
N LYS A 13 12.52 8.76 13.23
CA LYS A 13 11.12 9.15 13.02
C LYS A 13 10.34 8.09 12.26
N LEU A 14 10.93 7.46 11.25
CA LEU A 14 10.29 6.37 10.50
C LEU A 14 10.02 5.15 11.39
N GLU A 15 10.97 4.74 12.23
CA GLU A 15 10.79 3.65 13.19
C GLU A 15 9.64 3.92 14.18
N LYS A 16 9.60 5.13 14.74
CA LYS A 16 8.51 5.56 15.63
C LYS A 16 7.16 5.57 14.90
N LEU A 17 7.14 5.98 13.64
CA LEU A 17 5.93 5.97 12.82
C LEU A 17 5.50 4.52 12.50
N ALA A 18 6.43 3.65 12.12
CA ALA A 18 6.16 2.23 11.88
C ALA A 18 5.54 1.56 13.11
N LEU A 19 6.05 1.86 14.32
CA LEU A 19 5.45 1.35 15.56
C LEU A 19 4.01 1.85 15.76
N LYS A 20 3.73 3.13 15.46
CA LYS A 20 2.36 3.67 15.53
C LYS A 20 1.44 3.00 14.52
N LEU A 21 1.89 2.80 13.30
CA LEU A 21 1.13 2.14 12.23
C LEU A 21 0.84 0.66 12.56
N ARG A 22 1.80 -0.07 13.16
CA ARG A 22 1.57 -1.44 13.65
C ARG A 22 0.47 -1.47 14.72
N ARG A 23 0.53 -0.55 15.67
CA ARG A 23 -0.51 -0.45 16.73
C ARG A 23 -1.88 -0.13 16.13
N LEU A 24 -1.93 0.76 15.16
CA LEU A 24 -3.17 1.12 14.47
C LEU A 24 -3.73 -0.06 13.69
N ALA A 25 -2.90 -0.76 12.91
CA ALA A 25 -3.31 -1.97 12.19
C ALA A 25 -3.80 -3.06 13.15
N LEU A 26 -3.11 -3.28 14.28
CA LEU A 26 -3.56 -4.23 15.30
C LEU A 26 -4.91 -3.85 15.89
N LYS A 27 -5.10 -2.55 16.21
CA LYS A 27 -6.36 -2.03 16.76
C LYS A 27 -7.53 -2.35 15.83
N ILE A 28 -7.43 -1.99 14.55
CA ILE A 28 -8.55 -2.19 13.60
C ILE A 28 -8.82 -3.67 13.32
N ILE A 29 -7.78 -4.52 13.26
CA ILE A 29 -7.93 -5.97 13.12
C ILE A 29 -8.63 -6.56 14.35
N PHE A 30 -8.25 -6.14 15.54
CA PHE A 30 -8.86 -6.57 16.80
C PHE A 30 -10.34 -6.14 16.88
N GLN A 31 -10.63 -4.87 16.57
CA GLN A 31 -12.00 -4.35 16.55
C GLN A 31 -12.90 -5.06 15.54
N ALA A 32 -12.35 -5.45 14.40
CA ALA A 32 -13.07 -6.21 13.39
C ALA A 32 -13.29 -7.69 13.77
N GLY A 33 -12.59 -8.20 14.80
CA GLY A 33 -12.58 -9.61 15.16
C GLY A 33 -12.01 -10.54 14.06
N SER A 34 -11.32 -9.97 13.06
CA SER A 34 -10.93 -10.69 11.84
C SER A 34 -9.85 -9.90 11.09
N GLY A 35 -8.88 -10.59 10.51
CA GLY A 35 -7.80 -10.00 9.73
C GLY A 35 -6.49 -10.81 9.83
N HIS A 36 -5.42 -10.23 9.28
CA HIS A 36 -4.13 -10.92 9.13
C HIS A 36 -3.00 -10.11 9.78
N PRO A 37 -2.81 -10.19 11.10
CA PRO A 37 -1.80 -9.38 11.80
C PRO A 37 -0.37 -9.68 11.33
N GLY A 38 -0.01 -10.94 11.13
CA GLY A 38 1.33 -11.33 10.67
C GLY A 38 1.69 -10.70 9.32
N GLY A 39 0.82 -10.84 8.32
CA GLY A 39 1.00 -10.24 7.00
C GLY A 39 1.06 -8.71 7.02
N SER A 40 0.29 -8.08 7.93
CA SER A 40 0.32 -6.63 8.14
C SER A 40 1.63 -6.18 8.77
N PHE A 41 2.09 -6.86 9.81
CA PHE A 41 3.29 -6.46 10.55
C PHE A 41 4.57 -6.61 9.74
N SER A 42 4.69 -7.68 8.93
CA SER A 42 5.85 -7.90 8.07
C SER A 42 6.02 -6.80 6.99
N ALA A 43 4.94 -6.17 6.54
CA ALA A 43 4.98 -5.12 5.52
C ALA A 43 5.15 -3.70 6.11
N THR A 44 5.03 -3.53 7.43
CA THR A 44 4.90 -2.20 8.04
C THR A 44 6.10 -1.30 7.77
N ASP A 45 7.34 -1.78 8.00
CA ASP A 45 8.54 -0.95 7.83
C ASP A 45 8.76 -0.59 6.37
N LEU A 46 8.56 -1.56 5.46
CA LEU A 46 8.66 -1.34 4.02
C LEU A 46 7.67 -0.26 3.54
N MET A 47 6.41 -0.38 3.95
CA MET A 47 5.38 0.61 3.57
C MET A 47 5.66 1.97 4.23
N THR A 48 6.13 1.99 5.47
CA THR A 48 6.50 3.24 6.14
C THR A 48 7.64 3.94 5.41
N ALA A 49 8.67 3.20 5.01
CA ALA A 49 9.79 3.74 4.25
C ALA A 49 9.33 4.26 2.88
N LEU A 50 8.52 3.51 2.14
CA LEU A 50 8.01 3.92 0.83
C LEU A 50 7.17 5.22 0.91
N PHE A 51 6.18 5.26 1.78
CA PHE A 51 5.21 6.36 1.85
C PHE A 51 5.73 7.60 2.57
N PHE A 52 6.60 7.44 3.58
CA PHE A 52 7.03 8.54 4.45
C PHE A 52 8.54 8.80 4.42
N GLY A 53 9.31 7.95 3.74
CA GLY A 53 10.76 8.11 3.56
C GLY A 53 11.15 8.89 2.31
N GLY A 54 10.20 9.49 1.59
CA GLY A 54 10.49 10.27 0.37
C GLY A 54 10.79 9.41 -0.87
N ILE A 55 10.45 8.12 -0.85
CA ILE A 55 10.70 7.19 -1.96
C ILE A 55 9.55 7.22 -2.97
N LEU A 56 8.30 7.12 -2.47
CA LEU A 56 7.09 7.07 -3.29
C LEU A 56 6.57 8.49 -3.54
N ASN A 57 6.48 8.87 -4.81
CA ASN A 57 5.86 10.14 -5.22
C ASN A 57 4.35 9.94 -5.37
N TYR A 58 3.58 10.42 -4.41
CA TYR A 58 2.12 10.32 -4.41
C TYR A 58 1.47 11.66 -4.05
N ASP A 59 0.20 11.81 -4.43
CA ASP A 59 -0.64 12.94 -4.06
C ASP A 59 -1.96 12.40 -3.47
N ALA A 60 -2.10 12.50 -2.14
CA ALA A 60 -3.28 12.02 -1.44
C ALA A 60 -4.53 12.84 -1.77
N SER A 61 -4.37 14.12 -2.16
CA SER A 61 -5.49 14.98 -2.57
C SER A 61 -5.98 14.68 -3.98
N ASN A 62 -5.09 14.11 -4.82
CA ASN A 62 -5.41 13.68 -6.17
C ASN A 62 -4.90 12.25 -6.44
N PRO A 63 -5.53 11.22 -5.85
CA PRO A 63 -5.08 9.84 -5.94
C PRO A 63 -5.13 9.26 -7.36
N LYS A 64 -5.73 9.97 -8.31
CA LYS A 64 -5.79 9.58 -9.73
C LYS A 64 -4.81 10.34 -10.62
N ALA A 65 -3.95 11.20 -10.07
CA ALA A 65 -2.96 11.94 -10.83
C ALA A 65 -2.14 10.99 -11.73
N PRO A 66 -2.01 11.29 -13.05
CA PRO A 66 -1.41 10.33 -14.00
C PRO A 66 0.09 10.14 -13.79
N LYS A 67 0.80 11.18 -13.36
CA LYS A 67 2.27 11.20 -13.25
C LYS A 67 2.82 10.80 -11.89
N ARG A 68 1.96 10.35 -10.96
CA ARG A 68 2.41 9.85 -9.66
C ARG A 68 2.94 8.42 -9.76
N ASP A 69 3.76 8.02 -8.82
CA ASP A 69 4.12 6.61 -8.67
C ASP A 69 2.90 5.75 -8.33
N ARG A 70 3.00 4.46 -8.60
CA ARG A 70 1.98 3.46 -8.31
C ARG A 70 2.48 2.52 -7.24
N PHE A 71 1.63 2.22 -6.28
CA PHE A 71 1.93 1.25 -5.23
C PHE A 71 0.88 0.14 -5.24
N LEU A 72 1.34 -1.11 -5.33
CA LEU A 72 0.50 -2.30 -5.32
C LEU A 72 0.87 -3.20 -4.14
N LEU A 73 -0.14 -3.59 -3.38
CA LEU A 73 0.01 -4.61 -2.35
C LEU A 73 -0.50 -5.94 -2.92
N SER A 74 0.41 -6.78 -3.43
CA SER A 74 0.04 -8.06 -4.04
C SER A 74 -0.54 -9.03 -3.02
N LYS A 75 0.08 -9.12 -1.82
CA LYS A 75 -0.47 -9.83 -0.67
C LYS A 75 -1.65 -9.07 -0.03
N GLY A 76 -2.76 -9.03 -0.74
CA GLY A 76 -3.94 -8.21 -0.40
C GLY A 76 -4.54 -8.44 0.99
N HIS A 77 -4.26 -9.60 1.60
CA HIS A 77 -4.67 -9.91 2.97
C HIS A 77 -3.99 -9.01 4.02
N ALA A 78 -2.86 -8.36 3.70
CA ALA A 78 -2.24 -7.34 4.56
C ALA A 78 -2.96 -5.97 4.49
N SER A 79 -4.23 -5.94 4.12
CA SER A 79 -5.05 -4.73 3.99
C SER A 79 -5.09 -3.86 5.25
N GLY A 80 -5.01 -4.45 6.44
CA GLY A 80 -5.05 -3.70 7.71
C GLY A 80 -3.94 -2.67 7.82
N ILE A 81 -2.69 -3.05 7.51
CA ILE A 81 -1.58 -2.07 7.50
C ILE A 81 -1.69 -1.13 6.31
N TYR A 82 -2.13 -1.60 5.15
CA TYR A 82 -2.26 -0.74 3.99
C TYR A 82 -3.23 0.41 4.25
N TYR A 83 -4.39 0.13 4.82
CA TYR A 83 -5.35 1.19 5.16
C TYR A 83 -4.84 2.12 6.26
N ALA A 84 -4.13 1.61 7.26
CA ALA A 84 -3.49 2.45 8.27
C ALA A 84 -2.47 3.42 7.65
N VAL A 85 -1.67 2.96 6.68
CA VAL A 85 -0.72 3.78 5.93
C VAL A 85 -1.44 4.82 5.07
N LEU A 86 -2.46 4.43 4.30
CA LEU A 86 -3.23 5.33 3.45
C LEU A 86 -3.94 6.43 4.26
N ALA A 87 -4.56 6.08 5.39
CA ALA A 87 -5.15 7.06 6.30
C ALA A 87 -4.10 8.04 6.82
N LYS A 88 -2.94 7.53 7.26
CA LYS A 88 -1.83 8.36 7.75
C LYS A 88 -1.21 9.23 6.66
N ALA A 89 -1.20 8.78 5.43
CA ALA A 89 -0.75 9.52 4.25
C ALA A 89 -1.78 10.57 3.76
N GLY A 90 -2.99 10.60 4.34
CA GLY A 90 -4.00 11.62 4.06
C GLY A 90 -5.00 11.28 2.95
N PHE A 91 -5.06 10.03 2.47
CA PHE A 91 -6.05 9.63 1.45
C PHE A 91 -7.48 9.62 1.98
N PHE A 92 -7.65 9.41 3.29
CA PHE A 92 -8.92 9.48 4.01
C PHE A 92 -8.66 9.64 5.51
N SER A 93 -9.70 9.89 6.30
CA SER A 93 -9.57 10.13 7.75
C SER A 93 -9.18 8.86 8.51
N GLU A 94 -8.37 8.99 9.57
CA GLU A 94 -8.08 7.87 10.48
C GLU A 94 -9.37 7.32 11.14
N SER A 95 -10.40 8.15 11.34
CA SER A 95 -11.70 7.70 11.87
C SER A 95 -12.42 6.73 10.95
N ASP A 96 -12.18 6.78 9.64
CA ASP A 96 -12.77 5.84 8.68
C ASP A 96 -12.29 4.40 8.91
N LEU A 97 -11.12 4.23 9.54
CA LEU A 97 -10.56 2.92 9.87
C LEU A 97 -11.45 2.09 10.81
N ASP A 98 -12.33 2.73 11.60
CA ASP A 98 -13.30 2.04 12.43
C ASP A 98 -14.33 1.23 11.58
N SER A 99 -14.39 1.49 10.26
CA SER A 99 -15.21 0.74 9.31
C SER A 99 -14.52 -0.49 8.69
N TYR A 100 -13.28 -0.79 9.09
CA TYR A 100 -12.53 -1.93 8.57
C TYR A 100 -13.32 -3.24 8.65
N ARG A 101 -13.47 -3.91 7.51
CA ARG A 101 -14.22 -5.17 7.31
C ARG A 101 -15.71 -5.10 7.68
N LYS A 102 -16.28 -3.91 7.86
CA LYS A 102 -17.72 -3.76 8.02
C LYS A 102 -18.42 -3.76 6.66
N ILE A 103 -19.51 -4.50 6.56
CA ILE A 103 -20.36 -4.55 5.37
C ILE A 103 -21.05 -3.19 5.20
N ASN A 104 -21.19 -2.75 3.95
CA ASN A 104 -21.81 -1.47 3.58
C ASN A 104 -21.14 -0.22 4.17
N SER A 105 -19.83 -0.28 4.48
CA SER A 105 -19.10 0.91 4.87
C SER A 105 -18.85 1.83 3.67
N GLU A 106 -18.97 3.14 3.87
CA GLU A 106 -18.76 4.13 2.81
C GLU A 106 -17.36 4.07 2.18
N ARG A 107 -16.33 3.79 2.98
CA ARG A 107 -14.93 3.74 2.54
C ARG A 107 -14.50 2.40 1.95
N PHE A 108 -15.33 1.40 2.00
CA PHE A 108 -15.04 0.07 1.45
C PHE A 108 -13.70 -0.51 1.94
N LEU A 109 -13.40 -0.37 3.24
CA LEU A 109 -12.18 -0.93 3.84
C LEU A 109 -12.33 -2.46 4.05
N SER A 110 -12.34 -3.19 2.95
CA SER A 110 -12.58 -4.64 2.95
C SER A 110 -11.38 -5.45 3.44
N GLY A 111 -11.57 -6.75 3.65
CA GLY A 111 -10.51 -7.65 4.10
C GLY A 111 -9.33 -7.80 3.13
N HIS A 112 -9.53 -7.50 1.87
CA HIS A 112 -8.52 -7.38 0.82
C HIS A 112 -8.61 -6.00 0.19
N ALA A 113 -7.49 -5.44 -0.22
CA ALA A 113 -7.46 -4.11 -0.82
C ALA A 113 -8.28 -4.05 -2.11
N HIS A 114 -9.03 -2.94 -2.29
CA HIS A 114 -9.93 -2.77 -3.44
C HIS A 114 -9.94 -1.32 -3.93
N PRO A 115 -10.00 -1.04 -5.26
CA PRO A 115 -9.93 0.31 -5.85
C PRO A 115 -11.06 1.28 -5.46
N LYS A 116 -12.12 0.82 -4.80
CA LYS A 116 -13.11 1.71 -4.17
C LYS A 116 -12.53 2.50 -2.99
N THR A 117 -11.44 2.02 -2.40
CA THR A 117 -10.71 2.73 -1.35
C THR A 117 -9.73 3.70 -1.99
N PRO A 118 -9.76 5.00 -1.65
CA PRO A 118 -8.79 5.98 -2.18
C PRO A 118 -7.34 5.54 -1.95
N GLY A 119 -6.51 5.66 -2.98
CA GLY A 119 -5.09 5.26 -2.93
C GLY A 119 -4.81 3.79 -3.23
N VAL A 120 -5.85 2.96 -3.45
CA VAL A 120 -5.69 1.56 -3.86
C VAL A 120 -5.79 1.44 -5.37
N GLU A 121 -4.77 0.86 -6.01
CA GLU A 121 -4.68 0.74 -7.48
C GLU A 121 -5.50 -0.43 -8.03
N ILE A 122 -5.42 -1.58 -7.38
CA ILE A 122 -6.02 -2.83 -7.86
C ILE A 122 -6.77 -3.56 -6.76
N ALA A 123 -7.74 -4.37 -7.14
CA ALA A 123 -8.28 -5.40 -6.26
C ALA A 123 -7.22 -6.51 -6.11
N SER A 124 -6.88 -6.83 -4.87
CA SER A 124 -5.90 -7.86 -4.54
C SER A 124 -6.53 -8.96 -3.68
N GLY A 125 -5.83 -10.10 -3.55
CA GLY A 125 -6.31 -11.26 -2.78
C GLY A 125 -6.05 -12.58 -3.49
N SER A 126 -6.01 -12.59 -4.82
CA SER A 126 -5.46 -13.72 -5.59
C SER A 126 -3.95 -13.56 -5.63
N LEU A 127 -3.24 -14.38 -4.84
CA LEU A 127 -1.79 -14.31 -4.73
C LEU A 127 -1.12 -14.60 -6.08
N GLY A 128 0.03 -13.96 -6.31
CA GLY A 128 0.79 -14.08 -7.55
C GLY A 128 0.33 -13.13 -8.67
N GLN A 129 -0.88 -12.58 -8.63
CA GLN A 129 -1.41 -11.77 -9.74
C GLN A 129 -0.89 -10.32 -9.73
N GLY A 130 -0.54 -9.79 -8.54
CA GLY A 130 -0.18 -8.39 -8.39
C GLY A 130 1.04 -7.97 -9.20
N LEU A 131 2.03 -8.85 -9.39
CA LEU A 131 3.24 -8.55 -10.15
C LEU A 131 2.94 -8.40 -11.65
N SER A 132 2.15 -9.30 -12.24
CA SER A 132 1.72 -9.21 -13.65
C SER A 132 0.94 -7.91 -13.92
N VAL A 133 0.03 -7.55 -13.00
CA VAL A 133 -0.72 -6.29 -13.12
C VAL A 133 0.21 -5.08 -13.02
N ALA A 134 1.17 -5.10 -12.09
CA ALA A 134 2.16 -4.05 -11.96
C ALA A 134 3.02 -3.88 -13.21
N HIS A 135 3.41 -4.99 -13.85
CA HIS A 135 4.10 -5.01 -15.13
C HIS A 135 3.28 -4.29 -16.21
N GLY A 136 1.99 -4.64 -16.34
CA GLY A 136 1.09 -3.97 -17.28
C GLY A 136 0.98 -2.46 -17.02
N ILE A 137 0.87 -2.05 -15.75
CA ILE A 137 0.84 -0.63 -15.36
C ILE A 137 2.16 0.06 -15.74
N ALA A 138 3.31 -0.57 -15.45
CA ALA A 138 4.62 0.01 -15.77
C ALA A 138 4.83 0.18 -17.28
N LEU A 139 4.41 -0.80 -18.08
CA LEU A 139 4.44 -0.73 -19.55
C LEU A 139 3.53 0.38 -20.07
N GLY A 140 2.29 0.48 -19.56
CA GLY A 140 1.36 1.56 -19.93
C GLY A 140 1.92 2.95 -19.58
N THR A 141 2.46 3.11 -18.37
CA THR A 141 3.10 4.34 -17.92
C THR A 141 4.25 4.76 -18.85
N LYS A 142 5.07 3.79 -19.27
CA LYS A 142 6.18 4.02 -20.21
C LYS A 142 5.69 4.40 -21.60
N LEU A 143 4.61 3.78 -22.09
CA LEU A 143 3.99 4.13 -23.38
C LEU A 143 3.42 5.55 -23.36
N ASP A 144 2.85 5.98 -22.23
CA ASP A 144 2.33 7.33 -22.03
C ASP A 144 3.43 8.39 -21.86
N GLY A 145 4.71 7.99 -21.83
CA GLY A 145 5.85 8.88 -21.67
C GLY A 145 6.01 9.45 -20.26
N TYR A 146 5.48 8.78 -19.23
CA TYR A 146 5.63 9.20 -17.83
C TYR A 146 6.86 8.55 -17.21
N ASP A 147 7.56 9.29 -16.33
CA ASP A 147 8.71 8.82 -15.52
C ASP A 147 8.27 8.36 -14.12
N SER A 148 7.05 7.88 -13.98
CA SER A 148 6.54 7.34 -12.72
C SER A 148 6.93 5.88 -12.54
N LYS A 149 7.20 5.52 -11.29
CA LYS A 149 7.63 4.18 -10.89
C LYS A 149 6.46 3.35 -10.38
N VAL A 150 6.59 2.03 -10.48
CA VAL A 150 5.64 1.09 -9.93
C VAL A 150 6.33 0.27 -8.84
N TYR A 151 5.79 0.32 -7.64
CA TYR A 151 6.27 -0.41 -6.47
C TYR A 151 5.28 -1.51 -6.11
N VAL A 152 5.79 -2.71 -5.87
CA VAL A 152 4.97 -3.88 -5.51
C VAL A 152 5.52 -4.52 -4.25
N ILE A 153 4.66 -4.77 -3.26
CA ILE A 153 5.02 -5.63 -2.12
C ILE A 153 4.39 -7.01 -2.31
N LEU A 154 5.25 -8.01 -2.34
CA LEU A 154 4.92 -9.43 -2.39
C LEU A 154 5.07 -10.06 -1.01
N GLY A 155 4.36 -11.16 -0.76
CA GLY A 155 4.61 -12.02 0.40
C GLY A 155 5.74 -13.01 0.11
N ASP A 156 6.44 -13.47 1.14
CA ASP A 156 7.48 -14.48 1.03
C ASP A 156 6.92 -15.82 0.50
N GLY A 157 5.80 -16.29 1.03
CA GLY A 157 5.10 -17.46 0.52
C GLY A 157 4.51 -17.26 -0.88
N GLU A 158 4.08 -16.04 -1.20
CA GLU A 158 3.57 -15.66 -2.53
C GLU A 158 4.63 -15.82 -3.63
N LEU A 159 5.92 -15.68 -3.30
CA LEU A 159 7.00 -15.88 -4.26
C LEU A 159 7.11 -17.32 -4.79
N GLN A 160 6.41 -18.27 -4.19
CA GLN A 160 6.34 -19.67 -4.66
C GLN A 160 5.23 -19.88 -5.70
N GLU A 161 4.36 -18.89 -5.93
CA GLU A 161 3.36 -18.96 -6.99
C GLU A 161 4.03 -18.91 -8.38
N GLY A 162 3.69 -19.85 -9.27
CA GLY A 162 4.23 -19.90 -10.64
C GLY A 162 4.02 -18.60 -11.40
N GLN A 163 2.89 -17.92 -11.18
CA GLN A 163 2.53 -16.65 -11.78
C GLN A 163 3.56 -15.52 -11.51
N ILE A 164 4.25 -15.57 -10.37
CA ILE A 164 5.32 -14.61 -10.06
C ILE A 164 6.51 -14.78 -11.01
N TRP A 165 6.83 -16.02 -11.34
CA TRP A 165 7.96 -16.35 -12.22
C TRP A 165 7.63 -16.21 -13.71
N GLU A 166 6.35 -16.20 -14.05
CA GLU A 166 5.87 -15.89 -15.39
C GLU A 166 5.89 -14.38 -15.68
N ALA A 167 5.73 -13.55 -14.65
CA ALA A 167 5.72 -12.08 -14.74
C ALA A 167 7.13 -11.49 -14.83
#